data_3f10bbab70ee982c82060a35b2dc656d
#
_entry.id   3f10bbab70ee982c82060a35b2dc656d
#
_cell.length_a   1.000
_cell.length_b   1.000
_cell.length_c   1.000
_cell.angle_alpha   90.00
_cell.angle_beta   90.00
_cell.angle_gamma   90.00
#
_symmetry.space_group_name_H-M   'P 1'
#
loop_
_entity.id
_entity.type
_entity.pdbx_description
1 polymer ?
#
loop_
_entity_poly.entity_id
_entity_poly.type
_entity_poly.pdbx_seq_one_letter_code
_entity_poly.pdbx_strand_id
1 'polypeptide(L)'
;MGSKISDILSSYKKSLDESQSRYEVMLESRMESTEEFYNEFLHNLIREYPNLKDNPNRRSVLKNKIQAFFGEDEIKFAAVDGTSYKQESQDYMVFFGASYAVRGTIKFTDDPPSTTYERWSPEQDASMVAYVPIPFAHLGDLVEEQFVINSDNETINLMSIHNSLMQLAEIYLIFDLVSASSLRPKIVLWDQSMSGVVASTDIGTARIGIVGTKFRGREIGYADLIIAYSHPYNEQLDVPSTKDYRFYNRVLMELFKVKKIKINQLAVNLHVTREKLLHELDTPMVKNNLIARTNNKDALINLDLSNDLIEINQHSQFVDSWDYMRGYFENTCKRLFKDKDVTALTYSKDSGNERIDTWMTPNDLKFLIALGMRIVTEECWKNKVMLVGIVKDSSSRYLIRNYLGVMKEYKHYSFTEKQLLWTDRTVLESLPIIDEKLTAPWSTIEFDSVFMTLAMRLNEEHPTPVLEGVKGNVVNTERLFLRSLAHFFLSREKITPLMGHVIFVDRLAFPSLDSNTPPIIFKERQIGVVEPIVYLDGSSKNDGQEIMMYLLEILTRNLYPDVIGYPDPLHKADWGAKSVERKVKYMISSSDTSMRRKPLVKTLREIREKYRRI
;
A
#
# COMPACT_ATOMS: atom_id res chain seq x y z
N MET A 1 -24.09 -44.45 18.37
CA MET A 1 -23.52 -43.30 17.65
C MET A 1 -24.39 -42.04 17.76
N GLY A 2 -25.73 -42.15 17.72
CA GLY A 2 -26.61 -40.97 17.81
C GLY A 2 -26.50 -40.16 19.11
N SER A 3 -26.33 -40.82 20.29
CA SER A 3 -26.15 -40.14 21.56
C SER A 3 -24.91 -39.26 21.62
N LYS A 4 -23.76 -39.70 21.10
CA LYS A 4 -22.50 -38.92 21.09
C LYS A 4 -22.60 -37.64 20.24
N ILE A 5 -23.31 -37.69 19.12
CA ILE A 5 -23.53 -36.49 18.28
C ILE A 5 -24.45 -35.49 18.97
N SER A 6 -25.52 -35.99 19.60
CA SER A 6 -26.43 -35.16 20.43
C SER A 6 -25.68 -34.48 21.57
N ASP A 7 -24.80 -35.21 22.26
CA ASP A 7 -24.01 -34.67 23.35
C ASP A 7 -23.03 -33.59 22.89
N ILE A 8 -22.39 -33.80 21.73
CA ILE A 8 -21.50 -32.80 21.11
C ILE A 8 -22.28 -31.54 20.72
N LEU A 9 -23.45 -31.69 20.09
CA LEU A 9 -24.27 -30.56 19.70
C LEU A 9 -24.81 -29.79 20.92
N SER A 10 -25.20 -30.50 21.98
CA SER A 10 -25.63 -29.91 23.25
C SER A 10 -24.50 -29.14 23.93
N SER A 11 -23.30 -29.74 23.99
CA SER A 11 -22.10 -29.08 24.51
C SER A 11 -21.69 -27.86 23.70
N TYR A 12 -21.78 -27.95 22.37
CA TYR A 12 -21.51 -26.82 21.48
C TYR A 12 -22.52 -25.67 21.71
N LYS A 13 -23.82 -25.99 21.77
CA LYS A 13 -24.86 -25.00 22.05
C LYS A 13 -24.61 -24.29 23.38
N LYS A 14 -24.32 -25.06 24.45
CA LYS A 14 -24.01 -24.48 25.76
C LYS A 14 -22.78 -23.57 25.71
N SER A 15 -21.69 -23.98 25.03
CA SER A 15 -20.51 -23.14 24.86
C SER A 15 -20.80 -21.89 24.03
N LEU A 16 -21.69 -21.98 23.05
CA LEU A 16 -22.13 -20.84 22.25
C LEU A 16 -22.91 -19.84 23.12
N ASP A 17 -23.90 -20.30 23.90
CA ASP A 17 -24.70 -19.46 24.80
C ASP A 17 -23.82 -18.78 25.85
N GLU A 18 -22.88 -19.52 26.47
CA GLU A 18 -21.90 -18.95 27.42
C GLU A 18 -20.96 -17.92 26.75
N SER A 19 -20.52 -18.19 25.54
CA SER A 19 -19.68 -17.26 24.78
C SER A 19 -20.45 -16.00 24.39
N GLN A 20 -21.72 -16.15 24.03
CA GLN A 20 -22.59 -15.02 23.68
C GLN A 20 -22.83 -14.11 24.89
N SER A 21 -23.15 -14.68 26.05
CA SER A 21 -23.36 -13.88 27.27
C SER A 21 -22.07 -13.16 27.71
N ARG A 22 -20.92 -13.82 27.61
CA ARG A 22 -19.62 -13.16 27.88
C ARG A 22 -19.34 -12.05 26.88
N TYR A 23 -19.71 -12.27 25.62
CA TYR A 23 -19.52 -11.27 24.55
C TYR A 23 -20.42 -10.04 24.78
N GLU A 24 -21.68 -10.24 25.20
CA GLU A 24 -22.60 -9.14 25.53
C GLU A 24 -22.05 -8.26 26.66
N VAL A 25 -21.66 -8.85 27.80
CA VAL A 25 -21.04 -8.10 28.91
C VAL A 25 -19.77 -7.37 28.47
N MET A 26 -18.96 -8.01 27.64
CA MET A 26 -17.75 -7.39 27.11
C MET A 26 -18.08 -6.23 26.13
N LEU A 27 -19.16 -6.35 25.35
CA LEU A 27 -19.64 -5.30 24.47
C LEU A 27 -20.10 -4.07 25.27
N GLU A 28 -20.92 -4.26 26.31
CA GLU A 28 -21.38 -3.16 27.16
C GLU A 28 -20.22 -2.38 27.77
N SER A 29 -19.28 -3.07 28.43
CA SER A 29 -18.09 -2.44 29.00
C SER A 29 -17.23 -1.71 27.98
N ARG A 30 -17.19 -2.22 26.76
CA ARG A 30 -16.45 -1.58 25.66
C ARG A 30 -17.18 -0.37 25.12
N MET A 31 -18.50 -0.41 25.02
CA MET A 31 -19.29 0.73 24.58
C MET A 31 -19.10 1.92 25.53
N GLU A 32 -19.17 1.70 26.85
CA GLU A 32 -18.88 2.72 27.85
C GLU A 32 -17.47 3.32 27.67
N SER A 33 -16.45 2.48 27.52
CA SER A 33 -15.07 2.94 27.29
C SER A 33 -14.92 3.71 25.97
N THR A 34 -15.67 3.32 24.93
CA THR A 34 -15.65 4.01 23.63
C THR A 34 -16.37 5.35 23.71
N GLU A 35 -17.49 5.43 24.45
CA GLU A 35 -18.21 6.68 24.67
C GLU A 35 -17.36 7.70 25.41
N GLU A 36 -16.67 7.29 26.48
CA GLU A 36 -15.72 8.16 27.18
C GLU A 36 -14.59 8.63 26.25
N PHE A 37 -14.01 7.71 25.48
CA PHE A 37 -12.95 8.04 24.53
C PHE A 37 -13.44 8.96 23.40
N TYR A 38 -14.67 8.78 22.93
CA TYR A 38 -15.29 9.67 21.97
C TYR A 38 -15.45 11.07 22.54
N ASN A 39 -16.05 11.19 23.72
CA ASN A 39 -16.29 12.50 24.36
C ASN A 39 -15.00 13.22 24.74
N GLU A 40 -13.98 12.50 25.16
CA GLU A 40 -12.70 13.09 25.54
C GLU A 40 -11.82 13.46 24.33
N PHE A 41 -11.86 12.67 23.25
CA PHE A 41 -10.87 12.77 22.18
C PHE A 41 -11.43 12.67 20.77
N LEU A 42 -12.12 11.57 20.40
CA LEU A 42 -12.46 11.30 19.01
C LEU A 42 -13.37 12.34 18.37
N HIS A 43 -14.28 12.95 19.13
CA HIS A 43 -15.19 13.97 18.60
C HIS A 43 -14.43 15.15 17.97
N ASN A 44 -13.24 15.49 18.49
CA ASN A 44 -12.40 16.54 17.92
C ASN A 44 -11.74 16.15 16.60
N LEU A 45 -11.66 14.85 16.33
CA LEU A 45 -11.06 14.30 15.10
C LEU A 45 -12.10 13.99 14.03
N ILE A 46 -13.39 13.97 14.39
CA ILE A 46 -14.46 13.70 13.43
C ILE A 46 -14.86 14.99 12.72
N ARG A 47 -14.99 14.88 11.41
CA ARG A 47 -15.47 15.94 10.56
C ARG A 47 -16.70 15.45 9.79
N GLU A 48 -17.82 16.11 10.00
CA GLU A 48 -19.04 15.83 9.26
C GLU A 48 -19.07 16.62 7.95
N TYR A 49 -19.61 15.99 6.91
CA TYR A 49 -19.87 16.61 5.62
C TYR A 49 -21.38 16.63 5.44
N PRO A 50 -22.05 17.79 5.66
CA PRO A 50 -23.50 17.87 5.54
C PRO A 50 -23.93 17.39 4.17
N ASN A 51 -25.06 16.69 4.13
CA ASN A 51 -25.61 16.09 2.92
C ASN A 51 -25.59 17.10 1.75
N LEU A 52 -24.73 16.83 0.78
CA LEU A 52 -24.47 17.75 -0.33
C LEU A 52 -25.63 17.80 -1.32
N LYS A 53 -26.51 16.79 -1.32
CA LYS A 53 -27.73 16.79 -2.14
C LYS A 53 -28.66 17.94 -1.75
N ASP A 54 -28.68 18.30 -0.47
CA ASP A 54 -29.63 19.28 0.08
C ASP A 54 -29.01 20.68 0.25
N ASN A 55 -27.72 20.87 -0.04
CA ASN A 55 -27.02 22.15 0.14
C ASN A 55 -26.37 22.67 -1.15
N PRO A 56 -27.13 23.39 -2.01
CA PRO A 56 -26.63 23.91 -3.28
C PRO A 56 -25.42 24.86 -3.16
N ASN A 57 -25.38 25.69 -2.10
CA ASN A 57 -24.27 26.63 -1.89
C ASN A 57 -22.96 25.90 -1.64
N ARG A 58 -22.98 24.83 -0.83
CA ARG A 58 -21.78 24.04 -0.57
C ARG A 58 -21.33 23.26 -1.81
N ARG A 59 -22.27 22.71 -2.60
CA ARG A 59 -21.94 22.09 -3.89
C ARG A 59 -21.23 23.07 -4.83
N SER A 60 -21.70 24.30 -4.92
CA SER A 60 -21.06 25.35 -5.73
C SER A 60 -19.64 25.66 -5.26
N VAL A 61 -19.40 25.78 -3.95
CA VAL A 61 -18.06 26.01 -3.39
C VAL A 61 -17.13 24.85 -3.71
N LEU A 62 -17.58 23.61 -3.53
CA LEU A 62 -16.77 22.41 -3.81
C LEU A 62 -16.51 22.23 -5.31
N LYS A 63 -17.51 22.52 -6.17
CA LYS A 63 -17.30 22.55 -7.62
C LYS A 63 -16.19 23.52 -7.99
N ASN A 64 -16.18 24.74 -7.43
CA ASN A 64 -15.14 25.72 -7.70
C ASN A 64 -13.74 25.25 -7.21
N LYS A 65 -13.66 24.57 -6.05
CA LYS A 65 -12.42 23.97 -5.57
C LYS A 65 -11.90 22.86 -6.50
N ILE A 66 -12.80 22.00 -6.99
CA ILE A 66 -12.49 20.93 -7.95
C ILE A 66 -11.98 21.52 -9.25
N GLN A 67 -12.67 22.52 -9.78
CA GLN A 67 -12.28 23.21 -11.01
C GLN A 67 -10.93 23.91 -10.85
N ALA A 68 -10.69 24.57 -9.70
CA ALA A 68 -9.40 25.20 -9.40
C ALA A 68 -8.25 24.19 -9.32
N PHE A 69 -8.49 23.00 -8.77
CA PHE A 69 -7.48 21.97 -8.63
C PHE A 69 -7.22 21.19 -9.93
N PHE A 70 -8.28 20.68 -10.56
CA PHE A 70 -8.15 19.82 -11.75
C PHE A 70 -8.15 20.61 -13.08
N GLY A 71 -8.70 21.82 -13.09
CA GLY A 71 -8.79 22.66 -14.28
C GLY A 71 -9.91 22.28 -15.26
N GLU A 72 -10.86 21.44 -14.85
CA GLU A 72 -11.88 20.85 -15.70
C GLU A 72 -13.26 20.82 -15.00
N ASP A 73 -14.35 20.92 -15.78
CA ASP A 73 -15.74 20.82 -15.30
C ASP A 73 -16.28 19.38 -15.35
N GLU A 74 -15.62 18.51 -16.10
CA GLU A 74 -15.91 17.09 -16.19
C GLU A 74 -14.71 16.31 -15.68
N ILE A 75 -14.92 15.47 -14.66
CA ILE A 75 -13.86 14.71 -14.02
C ILE A 75 -13.96 13.25 -14.42
N LYS A 76 -13.00 12.78 -15.22
CA LYS A 76 -12.86 11.36 -15.49
C LYS A 76 -12.39 10.63 -14.24
N PHE A 77 -12.98 9.47 -13.97
CA PHE A 77 -12.57 8.58 -12.89
C PHE A 77 -12.22 7.18 -13.41
N ALA A 78 -11.37 6.50 -12.67
CA ALA A 78 -11.14 5.07 -12.81
C ALA A 78 -11.19 4.41 -11.43
N ALA A 79 -11.64 3.16 -11.39
CA ALA A 79 -11.57 2.30 -10.21
C ALA A 79 -10.89 0.99 -10.60
N VAL A 80 -9.90 0.57 -9.85
CA VAL A 80 -9.05 -0.58 -10.14
C VAL A 80 -9.14 -1.57 -8.98
N ASP A 81 -9.34 -2.84 -9.32
CA ASP A 81 -9.30 -3.96 -8.38
C ASP A 81 -8.60 -5.14 -9.04
N GLY A 82 -7.99 -6.00 -8.21
CA GLY A 82 -7.21 -7.14 -8.65
C GLY A 82 -7.81 -8.47 -8.25
N THR A 83 -7.32 -9.50 -8.91
CA THR A 83 -7.60 -10.87 -8.54
C THR A 83 -6.40 -11.76 -8.77
N SER A 84 -6.25 -12.78 -7.94
CA SER A 84 -5.15 -13.72 -8.03
C SER A 84 -5.61 -15.16 -7.83
N TYR A 85 -4.88 -16.08 -8.44
CA TYR A 85 -5.16 -17.50 -8.30
C TYR A 85 -3.87 -18.32 -8.33
N LYS A 86 -3.83 -19.37 -7.52
CA LYS A 86 -2.72 -20.32 -7.48
C LYS A 86 -3.28 -21.75 -7.60
N GLN A 87 -2.65 -22.57 -8.40
CA GLN A 87 -2.97 -23.99 -8.49
C GLN A 87 -1.70 -24.82 -8.54
N GLU A 88 -1.64 -25.84 -7.71
CA GLU A 88 -0.60 -26.87 -7.74
C GLU A 88 -1.04 -28.01 -8.64
N SER A 89 -0.19 -28.41 -9.55
CA SER A 89 -0.30 -29.62 -10.36
C SER A 89 0.79 -30.64 -9.95
N GLN A 90 0.87 -31.77 -10.61
CA GLN A 90 1.84 -32.81 -10.21
C GLN A 90 3.30 -32.40 -10.44
N ASP A 91 3.57 -31.65 -11.50
CA ASP A 91 4.93 -31.36 -11.96
C ASP A 91 5.20 -29.86 -12.14
N TYR A 92 4.19 -29.01 -11.86
CA TYR A 92 4.31 -27.56 -12.01
C TYR A 92 3.32 -26.81 -11.10
N MET A 93 3.63 -25.56 -10.84
CA MET A 93 2.75 -24.63 -10.15
C MET A 93 2.31 -23.53 -11.10
N VAL A 94 1.03 -23.18 -11.05
CA VAL A 94 0.46 -22.10 -11.85
C VAL A 94 0.16 -20.92 -10.94
N PHE A 95 0.65 -19.75 -11.33
CA PHE A 95 0.34 -18.48 -10.70
C PHE A 95 -0.40 -17.60 -11.70
N PHE A 96 -1.46 -16.98 -11.25
CA PHE A 96 -2.25 -16.04 -12.02
C PHE A 96 -2.42 -14.74 -11.22
N GLY A 97 -2.24 -13.61 -11.87
CA GLY A 97 -2.54 -12.29 -11.35
C GLY A 97 -3.19 -11.45 -12.44
N ALA A 98 -4.22 -10.71 -12.07
CA ALA A 98 -4.92 -9.83 -12.99
C ALA A 98 -5.45 -8.60 -12.25
N SER A 99 -5.67 -7.53 -13.00
CA SER A 99 -6.39 -6.35 -12.56
C SER A 99 -7.49 -5.99 -13.57
N TYR A 100 -8.49 -5.30 -13.05
CA TYR A 100 -9.66 -4.89 -13.80
C TYR A 100 -10.00 -3.43 -13.44
N ALA A 101 -10.25 -2.59 -14.45
CA ALA A 101 -10.64 -1.22 -14.26
C ALA A 101 -12.07 -0.96 -14.72
N VAL A 102 -12.74 -0.06 -14.00
CA VAL A 102 -14.02 0.54 -14.40
C VAL A 102 -13.78 2.04 -14.55
N ARG A 103 -14.15 2.60 -15.70
CA ARG A 103 -13.96 4.03 -16.00
C ARG A 103 -15.28 4.74 -16.18
N GLY A 104 -15.25 6.05 -15.98
CA GLY A 104 -16.40 6.89 -16.21
C GLY A 104 -16.08 8.38 -16.05
N THR A 105 -17.13 9.19 -16.08
CA THR A 105 -17.03 10.65 -15.98
C THR A 105 -18.07 11.18 -14.99
N ILE A 106 -17.64 12.10 -14.13
CA ILE A 106 -18.51 12.91 -13.29
C ILE A 106 -18.72 14.25 -13.97
N LYS A 107 -19.98 14.63 -14.20
CA LYS A 107 -20.37 15.91 -14.82
C LYS A 107 -20.87 16.86 -13.76
N PHE A 108 -20.15 17.94 -13.54
CA PHE A 108 -20.52 19.01 -12.61
C PHE A 108 -21.40 20.10 -13.26
N THR A 109 -21.72 19.95 -14.54
CA THR A 109 -22.73 20.78 -15.22
C THR A 109 -24.12 20.48 -14.73
N ASP A 110 -24.36 19.26 -14.27
CA ASP A 110 -25.64 18.82 -13.71
C ASP A 110 -25.71 19.16 -12.22
N ASP A 111 -26.91 19.42 -11.70
CA ASP A 111 -27.14 19.66 -10.29
C ASP A 111 -28.33 18.78 -9.77
N PRO A 112 -28.07 17.75 -8.99
CA PRO A 112 -26.74 17.28 -8.50
C PRO A 112 -25.87 16.67 -9.62
N PRO A 113 -24.54 16.59 -9.42
CA PRO A 113 -23.62 16.04 -10.41
C PRO A 113 -24.01 14.62 -10.84
N SER A 114 -23.95 14.34 -12.13
CA SER A 114 -24.27 13.04 -12.70
C SER A 114 -23.01 12.22 -12.95
N THR A 115 -23.14 10.89 -12.96
CA THR A 115 -22.06 9.96 -13.28
C THR A 115 -22.43 9.09 -14.47
N THR A 116 -21.50 8.96 -15.41
CA THR A 116 -21.64 8.06 -16.57
C THR A 116 -20.48 7.08 -16.59
N TYR A 117 -20.75 5.82 -16.97
CA TYR A 117 -19.72 4.79 -17.09
C TYR A 117 -19.35 4.58 -18.54
N GLU A 118 -18.07 4.40 -18.81
CA GLU A 118 -17.56 4.07 -20.13
C GLU A 118 -17.78 2.57 -20.42
N ARG A 119 -17.83 2.24 -21.72
CA ARG A 119 -17.87 0.85 -22.15
C ARG A 119 -16.51 0.21 -21.87
N TRP A 120 -16.53 -0.93 -21.19
CA TRP A 120 -15.33 -1.69 -20.87
C TRP A 120 -14.60 -2.20 -22.11
N SER A 121 -13.26 -2.08 -22.13
CA SER A 121 -12.37 -2.55 -23.18
C SER A 121 -11.23 -3.39 -22.57
N PRO A 122 -11.04 -4.65 -22.98
CA PRO A 122 -9.95 -5.49 -22.44
C PRO A 122 -8.56 -4.89 -22.60
N GLU A 123 -8.34 -4.13 -23.68
CA GLU A 123 -7.03 -3.56 -24.01
C GLU A 123 -6.67 -2.37 -23.11
N GLN A 124 -7.67 -1.65 -22.61
CA GLN A 124 -7.52 -0.44 -21.81
C GLN A 124 -7.82 -0.66 -20.33
N ASP A 125 -8.72 -1.58 -20.02
CA ASP A 125 -9.31 -1.72 -18.70
C ASP A 125 -8.89 -3.02 -17.99
N ALA A 126 -7.92 -3.76 -18.54
CA ALA A 126 -7.40 -4.96 -17.92
C ALA A 126 -5.90 -5.14 -18.11
N SER A 127 -5.23 -5.57 -17.04
CA SER A 127 -3.86 -6.09 -17.08
C SER A 127 -3.88 -7.52 -16.52
N MET A 128 -3.46 -8.50 -17.32
CA MET A 128 -3.55 -9.90 -16.93
C MET A 128 -2.29 -10.64 -17.33
N VAL A 129 -1.76 -11.40 -16.39
CA VAL A 129 -0.85 -12.51 -16.65
C VAL A 129 -1.72 -13.76 -16.76
N ALA A 130 -1.79 -14.35 -17.93
CA ALA A 130 -2.70 -15.47 -18.19
C ALA A 130 -2.42 -16.66 -17.27
N TYR A 131 -1.19 -17.06 -17.15
CA TYR A 131 -0.62 -17.86 -16.07
C TYR A 131 0.89 -18.02 -16.28
N VAL A 132 1.58 -18.33 -15.19
CA VAL A 132 3.02 -18.63 -15.22
C VAL A 132 3.19 -20.06 -14.73
N PRO A 133 3.32 -21.06 -15.62
CA PRO A 133 3.60 -22.42 -15.19
C PRO A 133 5.09 -22.52 -14.85
N ILE A 134 5.38 -22.72 -13.58
CA ILE A 134 6.75 -22.92 -13.11
C ILE A 134 6.91 -24.39 -12.77
N PRO A 135 7.80 -25.14 -13.48
CA PRO A 135 8.13 -26.51 -13.16
C PRO A 135 8.66 -26.62 -11.73
N PHE A 136 8.29 -27.68 -11.01
CA PHE A 136 8.82 -27.91 -9.66
C PHE A 136 10.35 -27.97 -9.61
N ALA A 137 11.00 -28.43 -10.68
CA ALA A 137 12.45 -28.43 -10.78
C ALA A 137 13.08 -27.03 -10.68
N HIS A 138 12.33 -25.98 -11.06
CA HIS A 138 12.78 -24.59 -11.04
C HIS A 138 12.30 -23.84 -9.80
N LEU A 139 11.51 -24.47 -8.93
CA LEU A 139 11.06 -23.79 -7.70
C LEU A 139 12.22 -23.53 -6.74
N GLY A 140 13.30 -24.30 -6.82
CA GLY A 140 14.53 -24.04 -6.08
C GLY A 140 15.16 -22.70 -6.40
N ASP A 141 15.02 -22.22 -7.66
CA ASP A 141 15.55 -20.92 -8.09
C ASP A 141 14.78 -19.74 -7.48
N LEU A 142 13.56 -19.98 -7.02
CA LEU A 142 12.70 -18.97 -6.37
C LEU A 142 12.95 -18.87 -4.87
N VAL A 143 13.73 -19.80 -4.29
CA VAL A 143 14.08 -19.83 -2.87
C VAL A 143 15.48 -19.26 -2.72
N GLU A 144 15.65 -18.28 -1.85
CA GLU A 144 16.97 -17.73 -1.56
C GLU A 144 17.87 -18.81 -0.93
N GLU A 145 19.11 -18.97 -1.42
CA GLU A 145 20.10 -19.96 -0.97
C GLU A 145 20.40 -19.97 0.53
N GLN A 146 19.95 -18.98 1.28
CA GLN A 146 20.21 -18.85 2.73
C GLN A 146 19.12 -19.45 3.62
N PHE A 147 18.04 -19.91 3.08
CA PHE A 147 17.02 -20.61 3.85
C PHE A 147 17.35 -22.11 3.84
N VAL A 148 18.05 -22.57 4.89
CA VAL A 148 18.03 -23.99 5.26
C VAL A 148 16.57 -24.43 5.26
N ILE A 149 16.26 -25.36 4.38
CA ILE A 149 14.95 -25.92 4.10
C ILE A 149 14.24 -26.30 5.40
N ASN A 150 13.50 -25.36 5.97
CA ASN A 150 12.36 -25.67 6.81
C ASN A 150 11.15 -25.65 5.87
N SER A 151 10.60 -26.80 5.58
CA SER A 151 9.50 -27.02 4.63
C SER A 151 8.32 -26.04 4.74
N ASP A 152 8.11 -25.50 5.92
CA ASP A 152 7.02 -24.56 6.19
C ASP A 152 7.30 -23.12 5.72
N ASN A 153 8.58 -22.69 5.69
CA ASN A 153 8.94 -21.34 5.22
C ASN A 153 9.00 -21.24 3.70
N GLU A 154 9.36 -22.31 2.99
CA GLU A 154 9.32 -22.35 1.53
C GLU A 154 7.89 -22.22 1.00
N THR A 155 6.95 -22.86 1.65
CA THR A 155 5.53 -22.79 1.32
C THR A 155 4.98 -21.35 1.45
N ILE A 156 5.45 -20.58 2.44
CA ILE A 156 5.02 -19.21 2.69
C ILE A 156 5.52 -18.25 1.59
N ASN A 157 6.77 -18.35 1.17
CA ASN A 157 7.33 -17.46 0.14
C ASN A 157 6.71 -17.70 -1.25
N LEU A 158 6.52 -18.95 -1.63
CA LEU A 158 5.84 -19.29 -2.88
C LEU A 158 4.34 -18.95 -2.87
N MET A 159 3.71 -18.98 -1.69
CA MET A 159 2.31 -18.58 -1.53
C MET A 159 2.03 -17.12 -1.85
N SER A 160 3.02 -16.24 -1.82
CA SER A 160 2.85 -14.81 -2.05
C SER A 160 2.99 -14.37 -3.51
N ILE A 161 3.55 -15.21 -4.40
CA ILE A 161 3.85 -14.82 -5.80
C ILE A 161 2.59 -14.39 -6.56
N HIS A 162 1.49 -15.13 -6.46
CA HIS A 162 0.24 -14.77 -7.14
C HIS A 162 -0.31 -13.42 -6.67
N ASN A 163 -0.20 -13.10 -5.39
CA ASN A 163 -0.59 -11.80 -4.86
C ASN A 163 0.33 -10.69 -5.35
N SER A 164 1.64 -10.95 -5.44
CA SER A 164 2.59 -9.98 -6.00
C SER A 164 2.34 -9.73 -7.50
N LEU A 165 1.98 -10.76 -8.26
CA LEU A 165 1.59 -10.61 -9.67
C LEU A 165 0.29 -9.79 -9.82
N MET A 166 -0.68 -10.01 -8.94
CA MET A 166 -1.90 -9.21 -8.89
C MET A 166 -1.59 -7.74 -8.62
N GLN A 167 -0.83 -7.46 -7.55
CA GLN A 167 -0.44 -6.08 -7.21
C GLN A 167 0.35 -5.41 -8.34
N LEU A 168 1.25 -6.15 -8.99
CA LEU A 168 2.00 -5.63 -10.14
C LEU A 168 1.08 -5.33 -11.33
N ALA A 169 0.05 -6.16 -11.56
CA ALA A 169 -0.95 -5.94 -12.60
C ALA A 169 -1.79 -4.69 -12.32
N GLU A 170 -2.22 -4.49 -11.08
CA GLU A 170 -2.96 -3.30 -10.64
C GLU A 170 -2.13 -2.02 -10.84
N ILE A 171 -0.90 -2.02 -10.35
CA ILE A 171 0.02 -0.88 -10.46
C ILE A 171 0.30 -0.54 -11.93
N TYR A 172 0.54 -1.56 -12.76
CA TYR A 172 0.77 -1.34 -14.17
C TYR A 172 -0.47 -0.80 -14.88
N LEU A 173 -1.67 -1.29 -14.53
CA LEU A 173 -2.92 -0.77 -15.09
C LEU A 173 -3.15 0.68 -14.70
N ILE A 174 -2.92 1.04 -13.44
CA ILE A 174 -2.99 2.42 -12.96
C ILE A 174 -1.97 3.29 -13.73
N PHE A 175 -0.72 2.82 -13.86
CA PHE A 175 0.31 3.52 -14.63
C PHE A 175 -0.13 3.78 -16.09
N ASP A 176 -0.65 2.77 -16.77
CA ASP A 176 -1.12 2.86 -18.16
C ASP A 176 -2.25 3.90 -18.30
N LEU A 177 -3.20 3.91 -17.37
CA LEU A 177 -4.31 4.85 -17.32
C LEU A 177 -3.85 6.30 -17.07
N VAL A 178 -2.95 6.53 -16.12
CA VAL A 178 -2.52 7.89 -15.74
C VAL A 178 -1.50 8.47 -16.71
N SER A 179 -0.75 7.63 -17.41
CA SER A 179 0.23 8.06 -18.43
C SER A 179 -0.41 8.41 -19.76
N ALA A 180 -1.52 7.74 -20.14
CA ALA A 180 -2.21 7.97 -21.41
C ALA A 180 -2.99 9.28 -21.39
N SER A 181 -2.59 10.26 -22.21
CA SER A 181 -3.20 11.61 -22.22
C SER A 181 -4.69 11.62 -22.56
N SER A 182 -5.15 10.74 -23.46
CA SER A 182 -6.54 10.69 -23.93
C SER A 182 -7.50 10.04 -22.93
N LEU A 183 -7.02 9.12 -22.12
CA LEU A 183 -7.82 8.31 -21.18
C LEU A 183 -7.69 8.79 -19.74
N ARG A 184 -6.72 9.64 -19.45
CA ARG A 184 -6.27 10.00 -18.11
C ARG A 184 -7.42 10.39 -17.19
N PRO A 185 -7.66 9.61 -16.12
CA PRO A 185 -8.58 9.99 -15.08
C PRO A 185 -8.00 11.13 -14.23
N LYS A 186 -8.86 11.89 -13.55
CA LYS A 186 -8.48 12.87 -12.53
C LYS A 186 -8.56 12.30 -11.12
N ILE A 187 -9.33 11.23 -10.95
CA ILE A 187 -9.35 10.44 -9.71
C ILE A 187 -9.24 8.96 -10.05
N VAL A 188 -8.37 8.27 -9.35
CA VAL A 188 -8.23 6.81 -9.40
C VAL A 188 -8.53 6.23 -8.03
N LEU A 189 -9.50 5.34 -7.96
CA LEU A 189 -9.82 4.55 -6.77
C LEU A 189 -9.15 3.17 -6.91
N TRP A 190 -8.50 2.71 -5.86
CA TRP A 190 -7.80 1.43 -5.82
C TRP A 190 -8.20 0.63 -4.58
N ASP A 191 -8.66 -0.63 -4.74
CA ASP A 191 -9.06 -1.51 -3.62
C ASP A 191 -7.84 -2.06 -2.88
N GLN A 192 -6.97 -1.16 -2.41
CA GLN A 192 -5.75 -1.48 -1.66
C GLN A 192 -5.41 -0.36 -0.67
N SER A 193 -4.71 -0.71 0.41
CA SER A 193 -4.01 0.28 1.22
C SER A 193 -2.68 0.64 0.56
N MET A 194 -2.53 1.86 0.06
CA MET A 194 -1.29 2.31 -0.57
C MET A 194 -0.11 2.27 0.40
N SER A 195 -0.32 2.71 1.61
CA SER A 195 0.68 2.63 2.68
C SER A 195 1.04 1.18 3.04
N GLY A 196 0.05 0.28 3.01
CA GLY A 196 0.27 -1.16 3.20
C GLY A 196 1.13 -1.77 2.10
N VAL A 197 0.90 -1.40 0.85
CA VAL A 197 1.73 -1.83 -0.30
C VAL A 197 3.16 -1.37 -0.11
N VAL A 198 3.39 -0.09 0.19
CA VAL A 198 4.74 0.44 0.41
C VAL A 198 5.42 -0.27 1.59
N ALA A 199 4.74 -0.45 2.72
CA ALA A 199 5.30 -1.14 3.88
C ALA A 199 5.64 -2.62 3.61
N SER A 200 4.83 -3.32 2.81
CA SER A 200 5.04 -4.73 2.47
C SER A 200 6.17 -4.96 1.46
N THR A 201 6.58 -3.90 0.75
CA THR A 201 7.65 -3.93 -0.25
C THR A 201 8.98 -3.36 0.26
N ASP A 202 9.06 -2.99 1.55
CA ASP A 202 10.30 -2.56 2.20
C ASP A 202 11.18 -3.78 2.50
N ILE A 203 11.99 -4.16 1.52
CA ILE A 203 12.91 -5.30 1.56
C ILE A 203 14.36 -4.83 1.50
N GLY A 204 15.28 -5.61 2.07
CA GLY A 204 16.72 -5.34 1.95
C GLY A 204 17.20 -5.52 0.51
N THR A 205 17.91 -4.54 -0.02
CA THR A 205 18.42 -4.58 -1.43
C THR A 205 19.40 -5.72 -1.68
N ALA A 206 20.08 -6.23 -0.66
CA ALA A 206 20.94 -7.42 -0.77
C ALA A 206 20.17 -8.69 -1.21
N ARG A 207 18.85 -8.67 -1.06
CA ARG A 207 17.96 -9.79 -1.41
C ARG A 207 17.33 -9.66 -2.79
N ILE A 208 17.69 -8.62 -3.55
CA ILE A 208 17.15 -8.37 -4.89
C ILE A 208 18.05 -9.02 -5.92
N GLY A 209 17.51 -10.02 -6.61
CA GLY A 209 18.26 -10.88 -7.52
C GLY A 209 18.61 -10.23 -8.86
N ILE A 210 17.91 -9.17 -9.28
CA ILE A 210 18.16 -8.49 -10.57
C ILE A 210 19.48 -7.71 -10.64
N VAL A 211 20.16 -7.48 -9.51
CA VAL A 211 21.48 -6.84 -9.50
C VAL A 211 22.48 -7.69 -10.26
N GLY A 212 23.31 -7.06 -11.11
CA GLY A 212 24.25 -7.72 -12.00
C GLY A 212 23.65 -8.19 -13.32
N THR A 213 22.34 -8.04 -13.53
CA THR A 213 21.70 -8.35 -14.81
C THR A 213 21.79 -7.20 -15.80
N LYS A 214 21.74 -7.49 -17.09
CA LYS A 214 21.85 -6.46 -18.15
C LYS A 214 20.47 -6.06 -18.68
N PHE A 215 20.21 -4.77 -18.66
CA PHE A 215 19.08 -4.16 -19.34
C PHE A 215 19.56 -3.10 -20.33
N ARG A 216 19.12 -3.16 -21.59
CA ARG A 216 19.55 -2.24 -22.67
C ARG A 216 21.08 -2.10 -22.77
N GLY A 217 21.81 -3.20 -22.56
CA GLY A 217 23.26 -3.23 -22.65
C GLY A 217 24.03 -2.69 -21.44
N ARG A 218 23.35 -2.13 -20.44
CA ARG A 218 23.91 -1.67 -19.16
C ARG A 218 23.54 -2.65 -18.05
N GLU A 219 24.47 -2.87 -17.14
CA GLU A 219 24.24 -3.68 -15.93
C GLU A 219 23.48 -2.88 -14.87
N ILE A 220 22.50 -3.53 -14.22
CA ILE A 220 21.77 -2.96 -13.08
C ILE A 220 22.67 -3.06 -11.85
N GLY A 221 23.06 -1.91 -11.31
CA GLY A 221 23.89 -1.82 -10.10
C GLY A 221 23.09 -1.51 -8.84
N TYR A 222 23.73 -1.65 -7.69
CA TYR A 222 23.13 -1.24 -6.41
C TYR A 222 22.77 0.25 -6.36
N ALA A 223 23.53 1.12 -7.03
CA ALA A 223 23.22 2.54 -7.13
C ALA A 223 21.85 2.77 -7.80
N ASP A 224 21.53 2.01 -8.86
CA ASP A 224 20.25 2.10 -9.55
C ASP A 224 19.10 1.72 -8.62
N LEU A 225 19.26 0.66 -7.80
CA LEU A 225 18.26 0.24 -6.84
C LEU A 225 18.02 1.31 -5.75
N ILE A 226 19.10 1.89 -5.21
CA ILE A 226 19.00 2.92 -4.19
C ILE A 226 18.27 4.15 -4.72
N ILE A 227 18.61 4.57 -5.94
CA ILE A 227 17.92 5.68 -6.60
C ILE A 227 16.45 5.33 -6.84
N ALA A 228 16.16 4.12 -7.29
CA ALA A 228 14.79 3.65 -7.49
C ALA A 228 13.96 3.68 -6.20
N TYR A 229 14.54 3.32 -5.06
CA TYR A 229 13.87 3.40 -3.77
C TYR A 229 13.78 4.82 -3.21
N SER A 230 14.79 5.64 -3.44
CA SER A 230 14.92 6.96 -2.81
C SER A 230 14.27 8.07 -3.62
N HIS A 231 14.22 7.94 -4.95
CA HIS A 231 13.76 8.97 -5.89
C HIS A 231 14.31 10.37 -5.55
N PRO A 232 15.64 10.54 -5.41
CA PRO A 232 16.24 11.67 -4.70
C PRO A 232 16.15 13.01 -5.45
N TYR A 233 15.84 13.01 -6.73
CA TYR A 233 15.71 14.24 -7.51
C TYR A 233 14.34 14.91 -7.40
N ASN A 234 13.37 14.27 -6.76
CA ASN A 234 12.06 14.86 -6.48
C ASN A 234 11.91 15.12 -4.97
N GLU A 235 12.15 16.37 -4.58
CA GLU A 235 12.10 16.79 -3.17
C GLU A 235 10.74 16.59 -2.50
N GLN A 236 9.68 16.53 -3.31
CA GLN A 236 8.31 16.35 -2.82
C GLN A 236 7.98 14.89 -2.55
N LEU A 237 8.73 13.96 -3.14
CA LEU A 237 8.60 12.55 -2.93
C LEU A 237 9.57 12.10 -1.83
N ASP A 238 9.22 12.34 -0.57
CA ASP A 238 9.95 11.79 0.57
C ASP A 238 9.59 10.31 0.71
N VAL A 239 9.99 9.51 -0.26
CA VAL A 239 9.64 8.11 -0.38
C VAL A 239 10.46 7.30 0.62
N PRO A 240 9.84 6.43 1.44
CA PRO A 240 10.59 5.60 2.36
C PRO A 240 11.52 4.67 1.59
N SER A 241 12.75 4.64 2.03
CA SER A 241 13.73 3.67 1.56
C SER A 241 13.67 2.40 2.41
N THR A 242 14.33 1.34 1.96
CA THR A 242 14.55 0.16 2.77
C THR A 242 15.35 0.49 4.04
N LYS A 243 15.28 -0.35 5.07
CA LYS A 243 16.04 -0.16 6.33
C LYS A 243 17.52 0.10 6.09
N ASP A 244 18.09 -0.55 5.09
CA ASP A 244 19.53 -0.49 4.80
C ASP A 244 19.95 0.88 4.22
N TYR A 245 18.99 1.66 3.69
CA TYR A 245 19.27 2.89 2.96
C TYR A 245 18.52 4.14 3.45
N ARG A 246 17.76 4.07 4.51
CA ARG A 246 17.01 5.23 5.04
C ARG A 246 17.89 6.45 5.27
N PHE A 247 19.03 6.24 5.89
CA PHE A 247 19.98 7.29 6.13
C PHE A 247 20.52 7.86 4.81
N TYR A 248 20.80 7.00 3.85
CA TYR A 248 21.34 7.39 2.56
C TYR A 248 20.35 8.17 1.70
N ASN A 249 19.08 7.84 1.79
CA ASN A 249 18.04 8.63 1.12
C ASN A 249 18.18 10.11 1.52
N ARG A 250 18.26 10.41 2.80
CA ARG A 250 18.42 11.78 3.30
C ARG A 250 19.75 12.41 2.88
N VAL A 251 20.83 11.66 2.93
CA VAL A 251 22.14 12.12 2.43
C VAL A 251 22.04 12.47 0.94
N LEU A 252 21.43 11.60 0.13
CA LEU A 252 21.26 11.81 -1.29
C LEU A 252 20.36 13.03 -1.58
N MET A 253 19.27 13.20 -0.85
CA MET A 253 18.35 14.35 -0.98
C MET A 253 19.08 15.67 -0.71
N GLU A 254 19.87 15.73 0.36
CA GLU A 254 20.67 16.93 0.67
C GLU A 254 21.75 17.21 -0.38
N LEU A 255 22.47 16.17 -0.80
CA LEU A 255 23.49 16.29 -1.85
C LEU A 255 22.89 16.67 -3.21
N PHE A 256 21.68 16.18 -3.50
CA PHE A 256 20.99 16.55 -4.72
C PHE A 256 20.72 18.06 -4.78
N LYS A 257 20.31 18.67 -3.66
CA LYS A 257 20.04 20.12 -3.56
C LYS A 257 21.29 20.95 -3.81
N VAL A 258 22.40 20.58 -3.17
CA VAL A 258 23.60 21.44 -3.10
C VAL A 258 24.77 20.93 -3.95
N LYS A 259 24.70 19.71 -4.46
CA LYS A 259 25.73 18.98 -5.25
C LYS A 259 27.02 18.72 -4.49
N LYS A 260 27.51 19.67 -3.68
CA LYS A 260 28.74 19.61 -2.92
C LYS A 260 28.58 20.36 -1.60
N ILE A 261 28.96 19.75 -0.49
CA ILE A 261 28.78 20.32 0.84
C ILE A 261 29.94 19.88 1.76
N LYS A 262 30.23 20.66 2.79
CA LYS A 262 31.12 20.23 3.86
C LYS A 262 30.48 19.12 4.69
N ILE A 263 31.27 18.11 5.07
CA ILE A 263 30.79 16.97 5.87
C ILE A 263 30.14 17.45 7.18
N ASN A 264 30.78 18.41 7.85
CA ASN A 264 30.24 19.00 9.06
C ASN A 264 28.88 19.69 8.82
N GLN A 265 28.73 20.42 7.70
CA GLN A 265 27.48 21.09 7.37
C GLN A 265 26.38 20.09 7.02
N LEU A 266 26.74 19.02 6.29
CA LEU A 266 25.80 17.93 6.01
C LEU A 266 25.33 17.24 7.30
N ALA A 267 26.23 17.00 8.26
CA ALA A 267 25.88 16.43 9.55
C ALA A 267 24.88 17.32 10.31
N VAL A 268 25.09 18.64 10.27
CA VAL A 268 24.15 19.62 10.86
C VAL A 268 22.78 19.56 10.16
N ASN A 269 22.74 19.58 8.84
CA ASN A 269 21.50 19.51 8.06
C ASN A 269 20.71 18.22 8.33
N LEU A 270 21.42 17.11 8.53
CA LEU A 270 20.83 15.80 8.85
C LEU A 270 20.53 15.61 10.35
N HIS A 271 20.86 16.59 11.19
CA HIS A 271 20.72 16.52 12.64
C HIS A 271 21.42 15.31 13.30
N VAL A 272 22.60 14.97 12.80
CA VAL A 272 23.47 13.89 13.33
C VAL A 272 24.86 14.43 13.67
N THR A 273 25.64 13.67 14.44
CA THR A 273 27.04 14.03 14.66
C THR A 273 27.89 13.65 13.44
N ARG A 274 29.03 14.34 13.26
CA ARG A 274 29.96 14.03 12.17
C ARG A 274 30.45 12.58 12.24
N GLU A 275 30.74 12.10 13.44
CA GLU A 275 31.19 10.72 13.68
C GLU A 275 30.11 9.73 13.25
N LYS A 276 28.85 9.99 13.59
CA LYS A 276 27.74 9.15 13.19
C LYS A 276 27.54 9.16 11.67
N LEU A 277 27.60 10.34 11.04
CA LEU A 277 27.52 10.45 9.58
C LEU A 277 28.60 9.61 8.90
N LEU A 278 29.86 9.74 9.33
CA LEU A 278 31.00 8.99 8.75
C LEU A 278 30.90 7.50 9.03
N HIS A 279 30.42 7.10 10.20
CA HIS A 279 30.21 5.68 10.54
C HIS A 279 29.16 5.05 9.63
N GLU A 280 28.04 5.70 9.43
CA GLU A 280 26.98 5.22 8.53
C GLU A 280 27.43 5.15 7.07
N LEU A 281 28.24 6.12 6.62
CA LEU A 281 28.82 6.15 5.27
C LEU A 281 29.96 5.12 5.09
N ASP A 282 30.50 4.53 6.16
CA ASP A 282 31.58 3.54 6.11
C ASP A 282 31.07 2.08 6.16
N THR A 283 29.76 1.87 6.18
CA THR A 283 29.21 0.50 6.14
C THR A 283 29.66 -0.22 4.86
N PRO A 284 29.91 -1.54 4.91
CA PRO A 284 30.49 -2.28 3.76
C PRO A 284 29.72 -2.10 2.46
N MET A 285 28.40 -1.99 2.56
CA MET A 285 27.53 -1.87 1.41
C MET A 285 27.64 -0.51 0.72
N VAL A 286 27.75 0.56 1.50
CA VAL A 286 27.95 1.92 0.99
C VAL A 286 29.35 2.11 0.44
N LYS A 287 30.33 1.65 1.21
CA LYS A 287 31.74 1.78 0.87
C LYS A 287 32.09 1.12 -0.46
N ASN A 288 31.50 -0.05 -0.74
CA ASN A 288 31.86 -0.81 -1.93
C ASN A 288 31.06 -0.41 -3.17
N ASN A 289 29.87 0.17 -3.03
CA ASN A 289 28.95 0.34 -4.15
C ASN A 289 28.60 1.81 -4.47
N LEU A 290 28.76 2.72 -3.52
CA LEU A 290 28.28 4.10 -3.70
C LEU A 290 29.32 5.16 -3.45
N ILE A 291 30.30 4.91 -2.59
CA ILE A 291 31.23 5.93 -2.11
C ILE A 291 32.65 5.59 -2.52
N ALA A 292 33.29 6.53 -3.20
CA ALA A 292 34.73 6.54 -3.33
C ALA A 292 35.37 7.51 -2.33
N ARG A 293 36.40 7.06 -1.63
CA ARG A 293 37.26 7.90 -0.79
C ARG A 293 38.36 8.62 -1.60
N THR A 294 38.49 8.29 -2.83
CA THR A 294 39.40 8.92 -3.82
C THR A 294 38.58 9.21 -5.06
N ASN A 295 38.94 10.24 -5.79
CA ASN A 295 38.30 10.67 -7.03
C ASN A 295 38.07 9.50 -8.01
N ASN A 296 37.05 8.71 -7.79
CA ASN A 296 36.62 7.64 -8.67
C ASN A 296 35.40 8.12 -9.44
N LYS A 297 35.49 8.22 -10.75
CA LYS A 297 34.42 8.70 -11.63
C LYS A 297 33.21 7.77 -11.66
N ASP A 298 33.39 6.52 -11.26
CA ASP A 298 32.33 5.50 -11.28
C ASP A 298 31.52 5.46 -9.97
N ALA A 299 32.01 6.11 -8.90
CA ALA A 299 31.27 6.18 -7.64
C ALA A 299 30.22 7.29 -7.68
N LEU A 300 29.06 7.03 -7.07
CA LEU A 300 27.96 7.97 -7.00
C LEU A 300 28.31 9.19 -6.12
N ILE A 301 29.01 8.95 -5.02
CA ILE A 301 29.42 9.96 -4.04
C ILE A 301 30.93 9.92 -3.86
N ASN A 302 31.56 11.08 -3.93
CA ASN A 302 32.95 11.27 -3.54
C ASN A 302 33.04 11.84 -2.13
N LEU A 303 33.80 11.15 -1.28
CA LEU A 303 34.09 11.55 0.09
C LEU A 303 35.57 11.96 0.23
N ASP A 304 35.83 13.25 0.33
CA ASP A 304 37.16 13.80 0.57
C ASP A 304 37.30 14.22 2.04
N LEU A 305 37.89 13.34 2.84
CA LEU A 305 38.10 13.57 4.25
C LEU A 305 39.17 14.66 4.53
N SER A 306 40.11 14.85 3.61
CA SER A 306 41.20 15.83 3.79
C SER A 306 40.70 17.27 3.65
N ASN A 307 39.76 17.48 2.76
CA ASN A 307 39.13 18.78 2.53
C ASN A 307 37.80 18.96 3.25
N ASP A 308 37.36 17.98 4.07
CA ASP A 308 36.06 17.93 4.75
C ASP A 308 34.90 18.09 3.77
N LEU A 309 34.96 17.42 2.61
CA LEU A 309 33.99 17.57 1.53
C LEU A 309 33.32 16.25 1.16
N ILE A 310 32.04 16.36 0.82
CA ILE A 310 31.26 15.28 0.20
C ILE A 310 30.53 15.86 -1.03
N GLU A 311 30.54 15.13 -2.14
CA GLU A 311 29.91 15.59 -3.37
C GLU A 311 29.31 14.44 -4.16
N ILE A 312 28.26 14.72 -4.93
CA ILE A 312 27.74 13.84 -5.96
C ILE A 312 28.63 13.97 -7.19
N ASN A 313 29.14 12.84 -7.66
CA ASN A 313 30.07 12.79 -8.77
C ASN A 313 29.45 13.28 -10.09
N GLN A 314 28.20 12.88 -10.35
CA GLN A 314 27.47 13.29 -11.54
C GLN A 314 25.98 13.48 -11.18
N HIS A 315 25.51 14.72 -11.22
CA HIS A 315 24.09 15.01 -10.99
C HIS A 315 23.18 14.35 -12.04
N SER A 316 23.62 14.27 -13.29
CA SER A 316 22.92 13.59 -14.38
C SER A 316 22.71 12.10 -14.12
N GLN A 317 23.60 11.45 -13.38
CA GLN A 317 23.54 10.03 -13.08
C GLN A 317 22.27 9.64 -12.28
N PHE A 318 21.75 10.53 -11.45
CA PHE A 318 20.50 10.27 -10.74
C PHE A 318 19.30 10.21 -11.68
N VAL A 319 19.19 11.17 -12.58
CA VAL A 319 18.10 11.21 -13.57
C VAL A 319 18.24 10.03 -14.51
N ASP A 320 19.45 9.78 -15.01
CA ASP A 320 19.74 8.65 -15.91
C ASP A 320 19.43 7.30 -15.24
N SER A 321 19.78 7.12 -13.97
CA SER A 321 19.46 5.89 -13.23
C SER A 321 17.97 5.75 -12.94
N TRP A 322 17.27 6.84 -12.63
CA TRP A 322 15.82 6.81 -12.47
C TRP A 322 15.12 6.46 -13.76
N ASP A 323 15.46 7.13 -14.86
CA ASP A 323 14.88 6.87 -16.18
C ASP A 323 15.20 5.45 -16.66
N TYR A 324 16.41 4.96 -16.34
CA TYR A 324 16.81 3.59 -16.63
C TYR A 324 15.97 2.56 -15.87
N MET A 325 15.78 2.74 -14.57
CA MET A 325 14.97 1.84 -13.74
C MET A 325 13.48 1.96 -14.06
N ARG A 326 13.00 3.16 -14.36
CA ARG A 326 11.64 3.37 -14.88
C ARG A 326 11.46 2.61 -16.20
N GLY A 327 12.40 2.73 -17.13
CA GLY A 327 12.38 1.98 -18.39
C GLY A 327 12.46 0.47 -18.20
N TYR A 328 13.16 -0.01 -17.17
CA TYR A 328 13.16 -1.42 -16.80
C TYR A 328 11.78 -1.90 -16.36
N PHE A 329 11.12 -1.18 -15.46
CA PHE A 329 9.75 -1.47 -15.02
C PHE A 329 8.76 -1.46 -16.19
N GLU A 330 8.76 -0.39 -16.99
CA GLU A 330 7.85 -0.23 -18.12
C GLU A 330 8.01 -1.38 -19.14
N ASN A 331 9.27 -1.71 -19.48
CA ASN A 331 9.56 -2.80 -20.41
C ASN A 331 9.12 -4.17 -19.86
N THR A 332 9.45 -4.46 -18.61
CA THR A 332 9.09 -5.74 -17.97
C THR A 332 7.57 -5.90 -17.89
N CYS A 333 6.87 -4.87 -17.41
CA CYS A 333 5.42 -4.91 -17.30
C CYS A 333 4.72 -4.92 -18.68
N LYS A 334 5.22 -4.18 -19.66
CA LYS A 334 4.69 -4.22 -21.02
C LYS A 334 4.81 -5.61 -21.63
N ARG A 335 6.00 -6.21 -21.57
CA ARG A 335 6.22 -7.59 -22.05
C ARG A 335 5.24 -8.57 -21.37
N LEU A 336 5.13 -8.47 -20.04
CA LEU A 336 4.30 -9.37 -19.25
C LEU A 336 2.81 -9.19 -19.53
N PHE A 337 2.29 -7.96 -19.49
CA PHE A 337 0.86 -7.69 -19.50
C PHE A 337 0.29 -7.37 -20.90
N LYS A 338 1.06 -6.74 -21.79
CA LYS A 338 0.61 -6.41 -23.15
C LYS A 338 1.05 -7.49 -24.15
N ASP A 339 2.32 -7.86 -24.13
CA ASP A 339 2.87 -8.81 -25.10
C ASP A 339 2.64 -10.27 -24.68
N LYS A 340 2.15 -10.53 -23.46
CA LYS A 340 1.88 -11.86 -22.87
C LYS A 340 3.12 -12.74 -22.79
N ASP A 341 4.28 -12.13 -22.68
CA ASP A 341 5.57 -12.79 -22.60
C ASP A 341 5.93 -13.11 -21.15
N VAL A 342 5.70 -14.36 -20.73
CA VAL A 342 6.01 -14.81 -19.36
C VAL A 342 7.52 -14.84 -19.07
N THR A 343 8.37 -14.86 -20.11
CA THR A 343 9.83 -14.76 -19.92
C THR A 343 10.25 -13.38 -19.42
N ALA A 344 9.35 -12.40 -19.41
CA ALA A 344 9.60 -11.12 -18.73
C ALA A 344 9.85 -11.28 -17.22
N LEU A 345 9.46 -12.40 -16.62
CA LEU A 345 9.74 -12.73 -15.22
C LEU A 345 11.04 -13.53 -15.04
N THR A 346 11.85 -13.66 -16.09
CA THR A 346 13.18 -14.26 -16.00
C THR A 346 14.25 -13.23 -16.31
N TYR A 347 15.44 -13.44 -15.78
CA TYR A 347 16.63 -12.69 -16.12
C TYR A 347 17.83 -13.62 -16.27
N SER A 348 18.81 -13.20 -17.05
CA SER A 348 20.02 -13.96 -17.28
C SER A 348 21.16 -13.40 -16.47
N LYS A 349 21.87 -14.26 -15.76
CA LYS A 349 23.13 -13.94 -15.08
C LYS A 349 24.31 -14.63 -15.76
N ASP A 350 25.42 -13.93 -15.88
CA ASP A 350 26.67 -14.50 -16.33
C ASP A 350 27.33 -15.23 -15.12
N SER A 351 27.37 -16.55 -15.15
CA SER A 351 28.04 -17.39 -14.14
C SER A 351 29.27 -18.05 -14.76
N GLY A 352 30.43 -17.41 -14.64
CA GLY A 352 31.65 -17.88 -15.29
C GLY A 352 31.56 -17.82 -16.82
N ASN A 353 31.58 -18.98 -17.49
CA ASN A 353 31.45 -19.08 -18.96
C ASN A 353 30.04 -19.41 -19.44
N GLU A 354 29.08 -19.58 -18.54
CA GLU A 354 27.71 -19.96 -18.88
C GLU A 354 26.73 -18.83 -18.52
N ARG A 355 25.76 -18.65 -19.37
CA ARG A 355 24.61 -17.78 -19.12
C ARG A 355 23.46 -18.60 -18.58
N ILE A 356 23.04 -18.30 -17.35
CA ILE A 356 21.96 -18.99 -16.66
C ILE A 356 20.74 -18.08 -16.62
N ASP A 357 19.61 -18.59 -17.13
CA ASP A 357 18.31 -17.92 -17.03
C ASP A 357 17.61 -18.39 -15.76
N THR A 358 17.32 -17.45 -14.87
CA THR A 358 16.63 -17.67 -13.58
C THR A 358 15.31 -16.93 -13.52
N TRP A 359 14.36 -17.44 -12.75
CA TRP A 359 13.11 -16.75 -12.46
C TRP A 359 13.32 -15.62 -11.45
N MET A 360 12.54 -14.55 -11.59
CA MET A 360 12.48 -13.49 -10.59
C MET A 360 11.99 -14.05 -9.26
N THR A 361 12.69 -13.71 -8.20
CA THR A 361 12.33 -14.11 -6.84
C THR A 361 11.11 -13.30 -6.35
N PRO A 362 10.45 -13.73 -5.26
CA PRO A 362 9.44 -12.90 -4.58
C PRO A 362 9.95 -11.51 -4.20
N ASN A 363 11.23 -11.37 -3.89
CA ASN A 363 11.86 -10.08 -3.57
C ASN A 363 12.03 -9.20 -4.81
N ASP A 364 12.35 -9.77 -5.96
CA ASP A 364 12.39 -9.03 -7.23
C ASP A 364 11.01 -8.48 -7.59
N LEU A 365 9.96 -9.29 -7.40
CA LEU A 365 8.58 -8.84 -7.63
C LEU A 365 8.18 -7.72 -6.67
N LYS A 366 8.53 -7.83 -5.38
CA LYS A 366 8.30 -6.76 -4.40
C LYS A 366 9.05 -5.48 -4.76
N PHE A 367 10.27 -5.62 -5.27
CA PHE A 367 11.02 -4.46 -5.77
C PHE A 367 10.32 -3.80 -6.96
N LEU A 368 9.83 -4.58 -7.93
CA LEU A 368 9.07 -4.04 -9.06
C LEU A 368 7.79 -3.34 -8.61
N ILE A 369 7.09 -3.89 -7.63
CA ILE A 369 5.91 -3.26 -7.02
C ILE A 369 6.30 -1.92 -6.37
N ALA A 370 7.36 -1.89 -5.58
CA ALA A 370 7.86 -0.68 -4.93
C ALA A 370 8.25 0.40 -5.95
N LEU A 371 8.98 0.01 -6.98
CA LEU A 371 9.38 0.90 -8.07
C LEU A 371 8.15 1.42 -8.84
N GLY A 372 7.21 0.54 -9.16
CA GLY A 372 5.96 0.89 -9.84
C GLY A 372 5.10 1.87 -9.04
N MET A 373 5.00 1.70 -7.72
CA MET A 373 4.31 2.64 -6.83
C MET A 373 4.91 4.05 -6.91
N ARG A 374 6.23 4.16 -6.95
CA ARG A 374 6.92 5.45 -7.07
C ARG A 374 6.69 6.10 -8.42
N ILE A 375 6.73 5.31 -9.49
CA ILE A 375 6.44 5.78 -10.85
C ILE A 375 4.99 6.28 -10.95
N VAL A 376 4.02 5.52 -10.44
CA VAL A 376 2.61 5.92 -10.42
C VAL A 376 2.40 7.20 -9.62
N THR A 377 3.04 7.32 -8.46
CA THR A 377 2.97 8.52 -7.61
C THR A 377 3.49 9.75 -8.34
N GLU A 378 4.65 9.62 -9.01
CA GLU A 378 5.23 10.70 -9.82
C GLU A 378 4.30 11.11 -10.97
N GLU A 379 3.74 10.14 -11.70
CA GLU A 379 2.78 10.43 -12.79
C GLU A 379 1.49 11.09 -12.28
N CYS A 380 0.98 10.65 -11.12
CA CYS A 380 -0.18 11.27 -10.51
C CYS A 380 0.09 12.73 -10.12
N TRP A 381 1.26 13.03 -9.58
CA TRP A 381 1.65 14.40 -9.24
C TRP A 381 1.80 15.28 -10.48
N LYS A 382 2.54 14.83 -11.49
CA LYS A 382 2.75 15.55 -12.77
C LYS A 382 1.42 15.89 -13.46
N ASN A 383 0.46 14.98 -13.37
CA ASN A 383 -0.79 15.07 -14.11
C ASN A 383 -1.98 15.53 -13.24
N LYS A 384 -1.76 15.88 -11.98
CA LYS A 384 -2.80 16.22 -11.01
C LYS A 384 -3.91 15.16 -10.94
N VAL A 385 -3.51 13.90 -10.75
CA VAL A 385 -4.43 12.78 -10.58
C VAL A 385 -4.51 12.44 -9.09
N MET A 386 -5.69 12.53 -8.51
CA MET A 386 -5.93 12.13 -7.12
C MET A 386 -6.00 10.60 -7.04
N LEU A 387 -4.95 9.98 -6.54
CA LEU A 387 -4.91 8.54 -6.28
C LEU A 387 -5.45 8.28 -4.87
N VAL A 388 -6.42 7.37 -4.75
CA VAL A 388 -7.13 7.06 -3.51
C VAL A 388 -7.21 5.55 -3.34
N GLY A 389 -6.51 5.03 -2.33
CA GLY A 389 -6.61 3.64 -1.90
C GLY A 389 -7.75 3.49 -0.89
N ILE A 390 -8.58 2.46 -1.04
CA ILE A 390 -9.74 2.22 -0.18
C ILE A 390 -9.72 0.77 0.29
N VAL A 391 -9.88 0.57 1.61
CA VAL A 391 -9.96 -0.76 2.22
C VAL A 391 -11.26 -0.88 3.01
N LYS A 392 -12.07 -1.86 2.64
CA LYS A 392 -13.39 -2.10 3.27
C LYS A 392 -13.32 -2.90 4.57
N ASP A 393 -12.38 -3.84 4.67
CA ASP A 393 -12.25 -4.75 5.81
C ASP A 393 -10.87 -4.66 6.44
N SER A 394 -10.72 -3.82 7.45
CA SER A 394 -9.46 -3.65 8.15
C SER A 394 -9.56 -4.01 9.62
N SER A 395 -8.64 -4.84 10.09
CA SER A 395 -8.40 -5.12 11.51
C SER A 395 -7.37 -4.18 12.14
N SER A 396 -7.05 -3.09 11.47
CA SER A 396 -6.06 -2.10 11.90
C SER A 396 -6.45 -1.44 13.22
N ARG A 397 -5.44 -1.05 13.98
CA ARG A 397 -5.54 -0.22 15.19
C ARG A 397 -4.70 1.03 15.07
N TYR A 398 -4.65 1.57 13.87
CA TYR A 398 -3.74 2.65 13.52
C TYR A 398 -4.13 3.97 14.19
N LEU A 399 -5.41 4.32 14.17
CA LEU A 399 -5.94 5.51 14.81
C LEU A 399 -5.82 5.42 16.34
N ILE A 400 -6.43 4.39 16.93
CA ILE A 400 -6.51 4.25 18.39
C ILE A 400 -5.21 3.91 19.08
N ARG A 401 -4.19 3.43 18.38
CA ARG A 401 -2.88 3.10 18.97
C ARG A 401 -1.77 4.01 18.49
N ASN A 402 -1.61 4.12 17.16
CA ASN A 402 -0.48 4.84 16.61
C ASN A 402 -0.71 6.36 16.63
N TYR A 403 -1.82 6.83 16.10
CA TYR A 403 -2.14 8.26 16.12
C TYR A 403 -2.25 8.79 17.56
N LEU A 404 -2.98 8.08 18.42
CA LEU A 404 -3.09 8.42 19.83
C LEU A 404 -1.71 8.40 20.53
N GLY A 405 -0.85 7.43 20.19
CA GLY A 405 0.53 7.36 20.70
C GLY A 405 1.35 8.61 20.33
N VAL A 406 1.24 9.07 19.09
CA VAL A 406 1.88 10.31 18.63
C VAL A 406 1.35 11.51 19.37
N MET A 407 0.04 11.63 19.53
CA MET A 407 -0.60 12.75 20.25
C MET A 407 -0.19 12.82 21.72
N LYS A 408 -0.06 11.66 22.37
CA LYS A 408 0.42 11.56 23.75
C LYS A 408 1.90 11.98 23.86
N GLU A 409 2.75 11.47 22.97
CA GLU A 409 4.19 11.81 22.95
C GLU A 409 4.40 13.32 22.69
N TYR A 410 3.59 13.89 21.82
CA TYR A 410 3.63 15.32 21.51
C TYR A 410 2.99 16.21 22.59
N LYS A 411 2.44 15.61 23.67
CA LYS A 411 1.73 16.28 24.76
C LYS A 411 0.55 17.15 24.30
N HIS A 412 -0.01 16.86 23.16
CA HIS A 412 -1.20 17.53 22.66
C HIS A 412 -2.46 17.01 23.32
N TYR A 413 -2.39 15.82 23.88
CA TYR A 413 -3.51 15.14 24.50
C TYR A 413 -3.09 14.39 25.77
N SER A 414 -3.86 14.54 26.85
CA SER A 414 -3.72 13.77 28.09
C SER A 414 -4.84 12.73 28.15
N PHE A 415 -4.47 11.49 28.00
CA PHE A 415 -5.38 10.35 27.95
C PHE A 415 -5.35 9.60 29.28
N THR A 416 -6.52 9.35 29.84
CA THR A 416 -6.66 8.45 31.00
C THR A 416 -6.53 7.01 30.48
N GLU A 417 -5.62 6.24 31.07
CA GLU A 417 -5.28 4.89 30.62
C GLU A 417 -6.47 3.96 30.70
N LYS A 418 -7.16 3.74 29.58
CA LYS A 418 -8.29 2.82 29.44
C LYS A 418 -8.03 1.78 28.38
N GLN A 419 -8.68 0.64 28.55
CA GLN A 419 -8.53 -0.50 27.68
C GLN A 419 -9.38 -0.35 26.41
N LEU A 420 -8.75 0.00 25.29
CA LEU A 420 -9.37 -0.05 23.97
C LEU A 420 -8.85 -1.29 23.22
N LEU A 421 -9.58 -2.40 23.33
CA LEU A 421 -9.21 -3.67 22.67
C LEU A 421 -9.75 -3.82 21.25
N TRP A 422 -10.42 -2.81 20.72
CA TRP A 422 -11.09 -2.86 19.44
C TRP A 422 -10.17 -2.45 18.28
N THR A 423 -10.59 -2.81 17.07
CA THR A 423 -10.02 -2.24 15.86
C THR A 423 -10.53 -0.82 15.64
N ASP A 424 -9.82 -0.02 14.86
CA ASP A 424 -10.26 1.33 14.50
C ASP A 424 -11.68 1.31 13.89
N ARG A 425 -11.93 0.35 13.01
CA ARG A 425 -13.24 0.15 12.39
C ARG A 425 -14.33 -0.06 13.43
N THR A 426 -14.13 -0.98 14.35
CA THR A 426 -15.17 -1.32 15.34
C THR A 426 -15.51 -0.14 16.25
N VAL A 427 -14.48 0.62 16.68
CA VAL A 427 -14.69 1.84 17.47
C VAL A 427 -15.50 2.87 16.68
N LEU A 428 -15.13 3.12 15.44
CA LEU A 428 -15.80 4.14 14.62
C LEU A 428 -17.20 3.70 14.14
N GLU A 429 -17.44 2.41 13.93
CA GLU A 429 -18.79 1.90 13.62
C GLU A 429 -19.74 2.00 14.81
N SER A 430 -19.23 2.09 16.04
CA SER A 430 -20.10 2.32 17.21
C SER A 430 -20.47 3.80 17.42
N LEU A 431 -19.78 4.75 16.79
CA LEU A 431 -20.04 6.18 17.00
C LEU A 431 -21.49 6.62 16.70
N PRO A 432 -22.16 6.16 15.63
CA PRO A 432 -23.55 6.52 15.38
C PRO A 432 -24.53 6.02 16.46
N ILE A 433 -24.12 5.05 17.27
CA ILE A 433 -24.92 4.55 18.40
C ILE A 433 -24.67 5.45 19.62
N ILE A 434 -23.43 5.89 19.81
CA ILE A 434 -22.99 6.75 20.92
C ILE A 434 -23.48 8.18 20.72
N ASP A 435 -23.35 8.72 19.51
CA ASP A 435 -23.78 10.08 19.16
C ASP A 435 -24.94 10.02 18.15
N GLU A 436 -26.14 10.18 18.66
CA GLU A 436 -27.36 10.18 17.84
C GLU A 436 -27.43 11.37 16.86
N LYS A 437 -26.64 12.41 17.07
CA LYS A 437 -26.61 13.60 16.21
C LYS A 437 -25.63 13.45 15.04
N LEU A 438 -24.69 12.50 15.14
CA LEU A 438 -23.71 12.27 14.09
C LEU A 438 -24.40 11.89 12.78
N THR A 439 -24.10 12.62 11.72
CA THR A 439 -24.66 12.40 10.38
C THR A 439 -23.59 11.95 9.39
N ALA A 440 -23.95 11.08 8.46
CA ALA A 440 -23.07 10.70 7.35
C ALA A 440 -23.35 11.59 6.10
N PRO A 441 -22.36 11.87 5.25
CA PRO A 441 -20.96 11.42 5.35
C PRO A 441 -20.16 12.11 6.45
N TRP A 442 -19.26 11.35 7.08
CA TRP A 442 -18.25 11.89 7.98
C TRP A 442 -16.91 11.17 7.77
N SER A 443 -15.83 11.79 8.19
CA SER A 443 -14.52 11.15 8.24
C SER A 443 -13.72 11.61 9.45
N THR A 444 -12.69 10.83 9.79
CA THR A 444 -11.64 11.34 10.68
C THR A 444 -10.79 12.37 9.93
N ILE A 445 -10.07 13.22 10.67
CA ILE A 445 -9.01 14.03 10.09
C ILE A 445 -7.94 13.14 9.44
N GLU A 446 -7.21 13.71 8.50
CA GLU A 446 -6.14 12.99 7.81
C GLU A 446 -4.82 13.04 8.60
N PHE A 447 -4.03 12.00 8.47
CA PHE A 447 -2.67 11.90 9.00
C PHE A 447 -1.79 11.06 8.09
N ASP A 448 -0.47 11.30 8.13
CA ASP A 448 0.50 10.51 7.37
C ASP A 448 0.39 9.03 7.72
N SER A 449 0.14 8.20 6.73
CA SER A 449 -0.27 6.81 6.91
C SER A 449 0.88 5.86 7.26
N VAL A 450 2.12 6.24 6.99
CA VAL A 450 3.27 5.32 7.12
C VAL A 450 4.24 5.70 8.23
N PHE A 451 4.30 6.97 8.64
CA PHE A 451 5.27 7.39 9.64
C PHE A 451 5.06 6.78 11.03
N MET A 452 3.87 6.26 11.30
CA MET A 452 3.44 5.92 12.65
C MET A 452 3.95 4.58 13.13
N THR A 453 5.18 4.54 13.58
CA THR A 453 5.72 3.39 14.32
C THR A 453 5.61 3.56 15.84
N LEU A 454 5.30 4.77 16.32
CA LEU A 454 4.93 4.98 17.71
C LEU A 454 3.54 4.41 17.96
N ALA A 455 3.42 3.58 18.97
CA ALA A 455 2.17 2.94 19.35
C ALA A 455 2.01 2.98 20.87
N MET A 456 0.77 3.03 21.34
CA MET A 456 0.50 2.85 22.77
C MET A 456 0.93 1.44 23.19
N ARG A 457 1.67 1.36 24.28
CA ARG A 457 2.07 0.09 24.88
C ARG A 457 0.92 -0.46 25.72
N LEU A 458 0.64 -1.76 25.55
CA LEU A 458 -0.31 -2.48 26.38
C LEU A 458 0.39 -3.00 27.64
N ASN A 459 -0.14 -2.74 28.81
CA ASN A 459 0.27 -3.38 30.04
C ASN A 459 -0.53 -4.66 30.24
N GLU A 460 0.09 -5.81 29.91
CA GLU A 460 -0.54 -7.14 30.00
C GLU A 460 -0.49 -7.73 31.41
N GLU A 461 0.31 -7.15 32.33
CA GLU A 461 0.40 -7.59 33.73
C GLU A 461 -0.79 -7.12 34.56
N HIS A 462 -1.59 -6.20 34.04
CA HIS A 462 -2.81 -5.74 34.69
C HIS A 462 -3.93 -6.79 34.54
N PRO A 463 -4.81 -7.00 35.53
CA PRO A 463 -5.93 -7.94 35.42
C PRO A 463 -6.79 -7.76 34.16
N THR A 464 -6.94 -6.53 33.73
CA THR A 464 -7.46 -6.17 32.40
C THR A 464 -6.36 -5.39 31.69
N PRO A 465 -5.91 -5.81 30.48
CA PRO A 465 -4.87 -5.09 29.76
C PRO A 465 -5.24 -3.61 29.52
N VAL A 466 -4.37 -2.70 29.91
CA VAL A 466 -4.57 -1.25 29.78
C VAL A 466 -3.55 -0.64 28.84
N LEU A 467 -3.91 0.44 28.17
CA LEU A 467 -3.00 1.21 27.34
C LEU A 467 -2.08 2.06 28.22
N GLU A 468 -0.79 1.77 28.20
CA GLU A 468 0.22 2.42 29.02
C GLU A 468 1.39 2.92 28.18
N GLY A 469 1.75 4.19 28.30
CA GLY A 469 2.93 4.77 27.69
C GLY A 469 2.97 4.63 26.16
N VAL A 470 4.12 4.92 25.58
CA VAL A 470 4.37 4.84 24.14
C VAL A 470 5.49 3.85 23.84
N LYS A 471 5.29 3.00 22.84
CA LYS A 471 6.25 2.02 22.35
C LYS A 471 6.61 2.36 20.91
N GLY A 472 7.85 2.19 20.55
CA GLY A 472 8.35 2.35 19.19
C GLY A 472 9.63 3.16 19.15
N ASN A 473 10.48 2.85 18.19
CA ASN A 473 11.81 3.42 18.10
C ASN A 473 12.07 4.09 16.74
N VAL A 474 11.23 3.86 15.77
CA VAL A 474 11.43 4.31 14.40
C VAL A 474 10.17 4.99 13.90
N VAL A 475 10.33 6.20 13.44
CA VAL A 475 9.28 6.96 12.78
C VAL A 475 9.69 7.10 11.32
N ASN A 476 8.95 6.44 10.45
CA ASN A 476 9.08 6.63 9.02
C ASN A 476 8.01 7.59 8.56
N THR A 477 8.39 8.57 7.81
CA THR A 477 7.44 9.44 7.12
C THR A 477 7.65 9.32 5.64
N GLU A 478 6.58 9.24 4.90
CA GLU A 478 6.60 9.31 3.45
C GLU A 478 6.17 10.67 2.96
N ARG A 479 5.32 11.34 3.73
CA ARG A 479 4.62 12.54 3.30
C ARG A 479 3.89 12.36 1.95
N LEU A 480 3.58 11.10 1.63
CA LEU A 480 2.97 10.68 0.37
C LEU A 480 1.49 10.41 0.50
N PHE A 481 1.12 9.65 1.54
CA PHE A 481 -0.24 9.16 1.69
C PHE A 481 -0.83 9.63 3.00
N LEU A 482 -1.95 10.31 2.90
CA LEU A 482 -2.73 10.72 4.06
C LEU A 482 -3.88 9.76 4.27
N ARG A 483 -3.98 9.23 5.47
CA ARG A 483 -5.02 8.29 5.88
C ARG A 483 -6.12 9.00 6.63
N SER A 484 -7.35 8.67 6.26
CA SER A 484 -8.55 8.92 7.07
C SER A 484 -9.43 7.68 7.10
N LEU A 485 -10.37 7.66 8.02
CA LEU A 485 -11.43 6.66 8.07
C LEU A 485 -12.75 7.38 7.77
N ALA A 486 -13.53 6.86 6.84
CA ALA A 486 -14.71 7.54 6.32
C ALA A 486 -15.96 6.65 6.40
N HIS A 487 -17.11 7.29 6.57
CA HIS A 487 -18.41 6.65 6.63
C HIS A 487 -19.39 7.40 5.75
N PHE A 488 -20.00 6.72 4.78
CA PHE A 488 -20.79 7.37 3.74
C PHE A 488 -22.30 7.19 3.85
N PHE A 489 -22.77 6.25 4.66
CA PHE A 489 -24.19 5.96 4.71
C PHE A 489 -24.69 5.64 6.13
N LEU A 490 -25.70 6.38 6.57
CA LEU A 490 -26.38 6.15 7.83
C LEU A 490 -27.87 6.47 7.65
N SER A 491 -28.75 5.49 7.92
CA SER A 491 -30.19 5.68 7.99
C SER A 491 -30.67 5.35 9.41
N ARG A 492 -31.39 6.28 10.02
CA ARG A 492 -31.99 6.15 11.36
C ARG A 492 -33.51 5.90 11.29
N GLU A 493 -33.97 5.35 10.17
CA GLU A 493 -35.38 5.01 10.03
C GLU A 493 -35.83 4.03 11.13
N LYS A 494 -36.97 4.31 11.77
CA LYS A 494 -37.46 3.52 12.89
C LYS A 494 -37.74 2.04 12.54
N ILE A 495 -38.05 1.76 11.28
CA ILE A 495 -38.44 0.42 10.82
C ILE A 495 -37.23 -0.42 10.48
N THR A 496 -36.20 0.17 9.91
CA THR A 496 -34.97 -0.54 9.48
C THR A 496 -33.78 0.41 9.59
N PRO A 497 -33.17 0.56 10.78
CA PRO A 497 -31.95 1.33 10.91
C PRO A 497 -30.87 0.62 10.11
N LEU A 498 -30.23 1.35 9.20
CA LEU A 498 -29.20 0.82 8.31
C LEU A 498 -27.96 1.67 8.41
N MET A 499 -26.85 1.02 8.67
CA MET A 499 -25.56 1.65 8.81
C MET A 499 -24.55 1.06 7.79
N GLY A 500 -23.83 1.93 7.11
CA GLY A 500 -22.75 1.54 6.23
C GLY A 500 -21.49 1.16 6.99
N HIS A 501 -20.54 0.60 6.28
CA HIS A 501 -19.22 0.27 6.82
C HIS A 501 -18.33 1.51 6.91
N VAL A 502 -17.48 1.55 7.93
CA VAL A 502 -16.35 2.48 7.98
C VAL A 502 -15.25 1.95 7.09
N ILE A 503 -14.83 2.74 6.13
CA ILE A 503 -13.76 2.41 5.19
C ILE A 503 -12.49 3.18 5.52
N PHE A 504 -11.33 2.55 5.29
CA PHE A 504 -10.03 3.20 5.35
C PHE A 504 -9.72 3.82 4.00
N VAL A 505 -9.28 5.05 4.02
CA VAL A 505 -8.97 5.82 2.81
C VAL A 505 -7.55 6.34 2.90
N ASP A 506 -6.69 5.93 1.98
CA ASP A 506 -5.36 6.48 1.78
C ASP A 506 -5.41 7.41 0.57
N ARG A 507 -5.15 8.69 0.73
CA ARG A 507 -5.12 9.68 -0.34
C ARG A 507 -3.68 10.11 -0.64
N LEU A 508 -3.32 10.24 -1.91
CA LEU A 508 -2.07 10.87 -2.30
C LEU A 508 -2.03 12.32 -1.82
N ALA A 509 -0.98 12.71 -1.10
CA ALA A 509 -0.76 14.07 -0.65
C ALA A 509 -0.35 14.98 -1.82
N PHE A 510 -0.86 16.21 -1.83
CA PHE A 510 -0.48 17.24 -2.78
C PHE A 510 0.06 18.45 -2.04
N PRO A 511 1.31 18.88 -2.27
CA PRO A 511 1.88 20.03 -1.57
C PRO A 511 1.03 21.30 -1.67
N SER A 512 0.34 21.50 -2.80
CA SER A 512 -0.56 22.63 -3.00
C SER A 512 -1.81 22.61 -2.12
N LEU A 513 -2.21 21.45 -1.63
CA LEU A 513 -3.39 21.26 -0.78
C LEU A 513 -3.02 21.00 0.68
N ASP A 514 -1.87 20.33 0.91
CA ASP A 514 -1.48 19.79 2.20
C ASP A 514 -0.30 20.55 2.87
N SER A 515 0.03 21.75 2.38
CA SER A 515 1.18 22.55 2.86
C SER A 515 0.97 23.19 4.24
N ASN A 516 -0.24 23.28 4.73
CA ASN A 516 -0.61 24.08 5.92
C ASN A 516 -0.74 23.25 7.20
N THR A 517 -0.04 22.14 7.31
CA THR A 517 -0.03 21.37 8.54
C THR A 517 0.93 22.00 9.57
N PRO A 518 0.56 22.02 10.86
CA PRO A 518 1.50 22.41 11.90
C PRO A 518 2.75 21.52 11.83
N PRO A 519 3.96 22.07 11.96
CA PRO A 519 5.16 21.28 11.95
C PRO A 519 5.21 20.40 13.21
N ILE A 520 5.09 19.10 13.05
CA ILE A 520 5.37 18.11 14.09
C ILE A 520 6.75 17.54 13.81
N ILE A 521 7.65 17.67 14.77
CA ILE A 521 9.04 17.26 14.62
C ILE A 521 9.32 16.12 15.58
N PHE A 522 9.65 14.95 15.04
CA PHE A 522 10.12 13.82 15.82
C PHE A 522 11.63 13.69 15.69
N LYS A 523 12.31 13.54 16.83
CA LYS A 523 13.73 13.20 16.85
C LYS A 523 13.89 11.70 16.84
N GLU A 524 14.28 11.18 15.71
CA GLU A 524 14.59 9.77 15.56
C GLU A 524 16.10 9.54 15.82
N ARG A 525 16.44 8.54 16.65
CA ARG A 525 17.83 8.33 17.11
C ARG A 525 18.79 7.95 15.98
N GLN A 526 18.30 7.29 14.95
CA GLN A 526 19.12 6.83 13.83
C GLN A 526 19.11 7.80 12.65
N ILE A 527 17.98 8.39 12.34
CA ILE A 527 17.75 9.16 11.12
C ILE A 527 17.84 10.67 11.38
N GLY A 528 17.65 11.11 12.62
CA GLY A 528 17.64 12.53 12.99
C GLY A 528 16.22 13.08 13.18
N VAL A 529 15.83 14.11 12.41
CA VAL A 529 14.52 14.75 12.52
C VAL A 529 13.61 14.28 11.38
N VAL A 530 12.36 13.93 11.69
CA VAL A 530 11.31 13.63 10.73
C VAL A 530 10.09 14.54 10.97
N GLU A 531 9.46 14.96 9.89
CA GLU A 531 8.36 15.91 9.88
C GLU A 531 7.16 15.32 9.12
N PRO A 532 6.31 14.50 9.78
CA PRO A 532 5.14 13.93 9.13
C PRO A 532 4.06 14.99 8.89
N ILE A 533 3.17 14.73 7.96
CA ILE A 533 1.93 15.49 7.79
C ILE A 533 0.92 14.97 8.79
N VAL A 534 0.60 15.74 9.81
CA VAL A 534 -0.40 15.37 10.83
C VAL A 534 -1.30 16.55 11.12
N TYR A 535 -2.59 16.39 10.91
CA TYR A 535 -3.59 17.35 11.37
C TYR A 535 -3.91 17.06 12.84
N LEU A 536 -3.96 18.10 13.66
CA LEU A 536 -4.12 17.95 15.12
C LEU A 536 -5.57 17.93 15.55
N ASP A 537 -6.43 18.62 14.81
CA ASP A 537 -7.86 18.72 15.09
C ASP A 537 -8.70 18.96 13.83
N GLY A 538 -10.00 18.85 13.96
CA GLY A 538 -10.96 19.05 12.88
C GLY A 538 -11.13 20.49 12.41
N SER A 539 -10.57 21.47 13.13
CA SER A 539 -10.62 22.89 12.74
C SER A 539 -9.66 23.24 11.60
N SER A 540 -8.63 22.42 11.39
CA SER A 540 -7.67 22.58 10.32
C SER A 540 -8.33 22.38 8.96
N LYS A 541 -8.25 23.37 8.09
CA LYS A 541 -8.77 23.27 6.72
C LYS A 541 -7.90 22.34 5.89
N ASN A 542 -8.52 21.36 5.26
CA ASN A 542 -7.90 20.45 4.33
C ASN A 542 -8.73 20.36 3.04
N ASP A 543 -8.37 21.18 2.05
CA ASP A 543 -9.08 21.19 0.78
C ASP A 543 -8.96 19.86 0.03
N GLY A 544 -7.84 19.15 0.18
CA GLY A 544 -7.65 17.83 -0.41
C GLY A 544 -8.65 16.81 0.12
N GLN A 545 -8.85 16.78 1.43
CA GLN A 545 -9.84 15.91 2.07
C GLN A 545 -11.27 16.28 1.67
N GLU A 546 -11.60 17.58 1.63
CA GLU A 546 -12.93 18.02 1.22
C GLU A 546 -13.25 17.64 -0.23
N ILE A 547 -12.31 17.83 -1.15
CA ILE A 547 -12.45 17.41 -2.55
C ILE A 547 -12.63 15.91 -2.64
N MET A 548 -11.77 15.14 -1.97
CA MET A 548 -11.84 13.68 -1.96
C MET A 548 -13.20 13.18 -1.44
N MET A 549 -13.64 13.66 -0.27
CA MET A 549 -14.89 13.24 0.34
C MET A 549 -16.09 13.56 -0.54
N TYR A 550 -16.07 14.70 -1.21
CA TYR A 550 -17.14 15.05 -2.15
C TYR A 550 -17.16 14.14 -3.38
N LEU A 551 -16.01 13.86 -3.97
CA LEU A 551 -15.93 12.95 -5.11
C LEU A 551 -16.35 11.53 -4.72
N LEU A 552 -15.94 11.05 -3.54
CA LEU A 552 -16.36 9.75 -3.03
C LEU A 552 -17.85 9.69 -2.74
N GLU A 553 -18.46 10.75 -2.19
CA GLU A 553 -19.92 10.80 -1.98
C GLU A 553 -20.69 10.71 -3.31
N ILE A 554 -20.20 11.38 -4.36
CA ILE A 554 -20.80 11.29 -5.70
C ILE A 554 -20.70 9.86 -6.25
N LEU A 555 -19.61 9.16 -5.95
CA LEU A 555 -19.36 7.80 -6.43
C LEU A 555 -19.92 6.70 -5.51
N THR A 556 -20.56 7.07 -4.37
CA THR A 556 -21.15 6.13 -3.40
C THR A 556 -22.66 6.34 -3.33
N ARG A 557 -23.38 6.00 -4.39
CA ARG A 557 -24.83 6.27 -4.51
C ARG A 557 -25.69 5.04 -4.32
N ASN A 558 -25.20 3.88 -4.71
CA ASN A 558 -25.95 2.65 -4.66
C ASN A 558 -25.68 1.90 -3.36
N LEU A 559 -26.74 1.30 -2.83
CA LEU A 559 -26.65 0.46 -1.64
C LEU A 559 -26.47 -0.99 -2.09
N TYR A 560 -25.22 -1.46 -2.07
CA TYR A 560 -24.95 -2.88 -2.29
C TYR A 560 -25.08 -3.62 -0.97
N PRO A 561 -25.90 -4.68 -0.89
CA PRO A 561 -26.15 -5.39 0.38
C PRO A 561 -24.86 -5.91 1.03
N ASP A 562 -23.88 -6.31 0.20
CA ASP A 562 -22.62 -6.88 0.68
C ASP A 562 -21.67 -5.83 1.29
N VAL A 563 -21.75 -4.57 0.83
CA VAL A 563 -20.86 -3.49 1.29
C VAL A 563 -21.56 -2.13 1.17
N ILE A 564 -22.36 -1.79 2.17
CA ILE A 564 -23.07 -0.50 2.21
C ILE A 564 -22.09 0.64 2.50
N GLY A 565 -22.12 1.69 1.67
CA GLY A 565 -21.25 2.85 1.82
C GLY A 565 -19.87 2.71 1.14
N TYR A 566 -19.72 1.70 0.28
CA TYR A 566 -18.53 1.50 -0.53
C TYR A 566 -18.72 2.11 -1.94
N PRO A 567 -17.68 2.71 -2.56
CA PRO A 567 -17.83 3.35 -3.86
C PRO A 567 -18.28 2.39 -4.98
N ASP A 568 -19.32 2.79 -5.69
CA ASP A 568 -19.92 2.01 -6.79
C ASP A 568 -18.91 1.54 -7.85
N PRO A 569 -17.95 2.39 -8.32
CA PRO A 569 -16.98 1.94 -9.32
C PRO A 569 -16.07 0.82 -8.82
N LEU A 570 -15.66 0.85 -7.53
CA LEU A 570 -14.84 -0.22 -6.95
C LEU A 570 -15.63 -1.51 -6.80
N HIS A 571 -16.89 -1.44 -6.38
CA HIS A 571 -17.75 -2.64 -6.34
C HIS A 571 -17.90 -3.28 -7.73
N LYS A 572 -18.04 -2.47 -8.78
CA LYS A 572 -18.08 -2.96 -10.17
C LYS A 572 -16.75 -3.55 -10.61
N ALA A 573 -15.61 -2.96 -10.20
CA ALA A 573 -14.28 -3.48 -10.51
C ALA A 573 -14.04 -4.84 -9.82
N ASP A 574 -14.38 -4.98 -8.54
CA ASP A 574 -14.34 -6.24 -7.77
C ASP A 574 -15.17 -7.34 -8.46
N TRP A 575 -16.39 -7.02 -8.85
CA TRP A 575 -17.24 -7.98 -9.55
C TRP A 575 -16.65 -8.41 -10.91
N GLY A 576 -16.08 -7.46 -11.67
CA GLY A 576 -15.36 -7.71 -12.91
C GLY A 576 -14.15 -8.62 -12.71
N ALA A 577 -13.29 -8.30 -11.75
CA ALA A 577 -12.09 -9.07 -11.39
C ALA A 577 -12.44 -10.51 -10.99
N LYS A 578 -13.44 -10.70 -10.12
CA LYS A 578 -13.95 -12.05 -9.73
C LYS A 578 -14.54 -12.83 -10.90
N SER A 579 -15.13 -12.15 -11.88
CA SER A 579 -15.62 -12.80 -13.10
C SER A 579 -14.46 -13.34 -13.96
N VAL A 580 -13.37 -12.58 -14.07
CA VAL A 580 -12.14 -13.03 -14.77
C VAL A 580 -11.53 -14.23 -14.04
N GLU A 581 -11.38 -14.15 -12.73
CA GLU A 581 -10.83 -15.24 -11.90
C GLU A 581 -11.59 -16.55 -12.12
N ARG A 582 -12.92 -16.53 -12.07
CA ARG A 582 -13.74 -17.74 -12.31
C ARG A 582 -13.47 -18.36 -13.65
N LYS A 583 -13.39 -17.57 -14.73
CA LYS A 583 -13.08 -18.08 -16.08
C LYS A 583 -11.70 -18.71 -16.13
N VAL A 584 -10.69 -18.08 -15.53
CA VAL A 584 -9.32 -18.58 -15.49
C VAL A 584 -9.23 -19.89 -14.68
N LYS A 585 -9.90 -19.98 -13.54
CA LYS A 585 -9.99 -21.24 -12.77
C LYS A 585 -10.48 -22.41 -13.62
N TYR A 586 -11.54 -22.20 -14.41
CA TYR A 586 -12.06 -23.25 -15.31
C TYR A 586 -11.06 -23.61 -16.42
N MET A 587 -10.38 -22.62 -17.00
CA MET A 587 -9.37 -22.86 -18.04
C MET A 587 -8.18 -23.66 -17.49
N ILE A 588 -7.64 -23.27 -16.32
CA ILE A 588 -6.52 -23.96 -15.68
C ILE A 588 -6.91 -25.39 -15.31
N SER A 589 -8.08 -25.60 -14.72
CA SER A 589 -8.57 -26.94 -14.36
C SER A 589 -8.78 -27.83 -15.60
N SER A 590 -9.25 -27.26 -16.71
CA SER A 590 -9.39 -27.98 -17.98
C SER A 590 -8.02 -28.35 -18.55
N SER A 591 -7.05 -27.43 -18.51
CA SER A 591 -5.67 -27.67 -18.97
C SER A 591 -4.98 -28.76 -18.14
N ASP A 592 -5.12 -28.72 -16.83
CA ASP A 592 -4.60 -29.73 -15.91
C ASP A 592 -5.20 -31.11 -16.21
N THR A 593 -6.51 -31.17 -16.44
CA THR A 593 -7.19 -32.42 -16.85
C THR A 593 -6.66 -32.96 -18.18
N SER A 594 -6.39 -32.07 -19.14
CA SER A 594 -5.80 -32.45 -20.43
C SER A 594 -4.37 -32.99 -20.28
N MET A 595 -3.55 -32.34 -19.44
CA MET A 595 -2.18 -32.78 -19.14
C MET A 595 -2.16 -34.15 -18.44
N ARG A 596 -3.06 -34.38 -17.49
CA ARG A 596 -3.21 -35.69 -16.79
C ARG A 596 -3.64 -36.84 -17.70
N ARG A 597 -4.19 -36.54 -18.86
CA ARG A 597 -4.56 -37.56 -19.86
C ARG A 597 -3.38 -38.04 -20.71
N LYS A 598 -2.22 -37.37 -20.66
CA LYS A 598 -1.03 -37.84 -21.39
C LYS A 598 -0.57 -39.19 -20.85
N PRO A 599 -0.13 -40.14 -21.73
CA PRO A 599 0.18 -41.52 -21.33
C PRO A 599 1.17 -41.62 -20.16
N LEU A 600 2.22 -40.79 -20.15
CA LEU A 600 3.24 -40.79 -19.10
C LEU A 600 2.67 -40.40 -17.73
N VAL A 601 1.86 -39.35 -17.69
CA VAL A 601 1.22 -38.83 -16.44
C VAL A 601 0.20 -39.85 -15.92
N LYS A 602 -0.53 -40.49 -16.82
CA LYS A 602 -1.49 -41.54 -16.48
C LYS A 602 -0.80 -42.74 -15.82
N THR A 603 0.33 -43.17 -16.36
CA THR A 603 1.11 -44.30 -15.81
C THR A 603 1.59 -44.02 -14.38
N LEU A 604 2.11 -42.82 -14.12
CA LEU A 604 2.54 -42.42 -12.79
C LEU A 604 1.37 -42.34 -11.80
N ARG A 605 0.20 -41.91 -12.24
CA ARG A 605 -1.01 -41.89 -11.42
C ARG A 605 -1.49 -43.31 -11.05
N GLU A 606 -1.52 -44.20 -12.00
CA GLU A 606 -1.90 -45.61 -11.78
C GLU A 606 -0.96 -46.31 -10.81
N ILE A 607 0.34 -46.01 -10.88
CA ILE A 607 1.33 -46.51 -9.92
C ILE A 607 1.02 -45.99 -8.52
N ARG A 608 0.76 -44.67 -8.34
CA ARG A 608 0.41 -44.09 -7.04
C ARG A 608 -0.89 -44.64 -6.46
N GLU A 609 -1.92 -44.86 -7.29
CA GLU A 609 -3.19 -45.44 -6.83
C GLU A 609 -3.01 -46.90 -6.39
N LYS A 610 -2.12 -47.65 -7.05
CA LYS A 610 -1.75 -48.98 -6.58
C LYS A 610 -1.07 -48.99 -5.23
N TYR A 611 -0.13 -48.05 -5.00
CA TYR A 611 0.54 -47.92 -3.69
C TYR A 611 -0.35 -47.39 -2.56
N ARG A 612 -1.44 -46.68 -2.87
CA ARG A 612 -2.43 -46.25 -1.88
C ARG A 612 -3.39 -47.35 -1.44
N ARG A 613 -3.46 -48.44 -2.17
CA ARG A 613 -4.35 -49.57 -1.86
C ARG A 613 -3.64 -50.71 -1.13
N ILE A 614 -2.34 -50.57 -0.90
CA ILE A 614 -1.53 -51.41 -0.01
C ILE A 614 -1.35 -50.67 1.32
#